data_283cfd383cb0829c3960806aefd48bee
#
_entry.id   283cfd383cb0829c3960806aefd48bee
#
_cell.length_a   1.000
_cell.length_b   1.000
_cell.length_c   1.000
_cell.angle_alpha   90.00
_cell.angle_beta   90.00
_cell.angle_gamma   90.00
#
_symmetry.space_group_name_H-M   'P 1'
#
loop_
_entity.id
_entity.type
_entity.pdbx_description
1 polymer ?
#
loop_
_entity_poly.entity_id
_entity_poly.type
_entity_poly.pdbx_seq_one_letter_code
_entity_poly.pdbx_strand_id
1 'polypeptide(L)'
;RELAFLERNIFRYGAGRYDKAVENLEIHAAGNPRQEADAVAEGIRRLVRKDKYRYRDIGVIVSDMNVYGDYLEQAFENYEIPVFMDHKRSILLNSFVEYIRSLLNMAEKNFSYESVFRFLRTNLAGFACEEVDELENYVLGLGIRGYKGWQNRWIRRLKGMEEEELDRLNHYRVQLVEKVDNLMFVLKQKRKTVRDITMAVYEFMVKENIQERLQRTEEEFQKAGELALAKE
;
A
#
# COMPACT_ATOMS: atom_id res chain seq x y z
N ARG A 1 16.43 0.32 -42.16
CA ARG A 1 16.38 1.44 -43.12
C ARG A 1 15.23 2.39 -42.75
N GLU A 2 14.02 1.90 -42.59
CA GLU A 2 12.86 2.70 -42.15
C GLU A 2 13.01 3.21 -40.73
N LEU A 3 13.50 2.39 -39.78
CA LEU A 3 13.76 2.81 -38.40
C LEU A 3 14.84 3.91 -38.35
N ALA A 4 15.88 3.83 -39.17
CA ALA A 4 16.88 4.89 -39.25
C ALA A 4 16.32 6.19 -39.87
N PHE A 5 15.33 6.09 -40.75
CA PHE A 5 14.60 7.26 -41.22
C PHE A 5 13.74 7.86 -40.12
N LEU A 6 13.01 7.03 -39.40
CA LEU A 6 12.20 7.43 -38.25
C LEU A 6 13.05 8.14 -37.19
N GLU A 7 14.17 7.54 -36.79
CA GLU A 7 15.10 8.10 -35.81
C GLU A 7 15.60 9.52 -36.20
N ARG A 8 15.87 9.72 -37.48
CA ARG A 8 16.37 11.00 -37.95
C ARG A 8 15.30 12.08 -38.10
N ASN A 9 14.05 11.70 -38.26
CA ASN A 9 12.97 12.62 -38.64
C ASN A 9 11.87 12.77 -37.60
N ILE A 10 11.74 11.81 -36.65
CA ILE A 10 10.72 11.87 -35.60
C ILE A 10 10.91 13.17 -34.76
N PHE A 11 9.82 13.86 -34.50
CA PHE A 11 9.79 15.14 -33.75
C PHE A 11 10.58 16.30 -34.41
N ARG A 12 10.95 16.21 -35.70
CA ARG A 12 11.63 17.30 -36.42
C ARG A 12 10.67 18.00 -37.35
N TYR A 13 10.70 19.33 -37.34
CA TYR A 13 9.92 20.13 -38.29
C TYR A 13 10.47 19.93 -39.70
N GLY A 14 9.57 19.78 -40.69
CA GLY A 14 9.95 19.64 -42.09
C GLY A 14 10.53 18.27 -42.46
N ALA A 15 10.24 17.25 -41.64
CA ALA A 15 10.63 15.87 -41.95
C ALA A 15 10.10 15.44 -43.33
N GLY A 16 10.97 14.86 -44.15
CA GLY A 16 10.60 14.32 -45.45
C GLY A 16 9.65 13.13 -45.31
N ARG A 17 8.99 12.76 -46.41
CA ARG A 17 8.18 11.54 -46.47
C ARG A 17 9.06 10.33 -46.81
N TYR A 18 8.79 9.19 -46.13
CA TYR A 18 9.41 7.92 -46.48
C TYR A 18 8.62 7.28 -47.64
N ASP A 19 9.26 7.04 -48.74
CA ASP A 19 8.65 6.64 -50.03
C ASP A 19 8.81 5.15 -50.34
N LYS A 20 9.37 4.38 -49.43
CA LYS A 20 9.49 2.90 -49.56
C LYS A 20 8.45 2.19 -48.72
N ALA A 21 8.24 0.91 -49.05
CA ALA A 21 7.36 0.06 -48.22
C ALA A 21 7.87 0.03 -46.79
N VAL A 22 6.95 0.14 -45.84
CA VAL A 22 7.18 0.02 -44.39
C VAL A 22 6.81 -1.38 -43.96
N GLU A 23 7.79 -2.16 -43.50
CA GLU A 23 7.62 -3.58 -43.16
C GLU A 23 7.76 -3.85 -41.65
N ASN A 24 8.54 -2.99 -40.95
CA ASN A 24 8.90 -3.23 -39.53
C ASN A 24 8.39 -2.13 -38.60
N LEU A 25 7.34 -1.42 -38.98
CA LEU A 25 6.70 -0.39 -38.19
C LEU A 25 5.18 -0.50 -38.35
N GLU A 26 4.52 -0.68 -37.23
CA GLU A 26 3.05 -0.69 -37.15
C GLU A 26 2.60 0.42 -36.20
N ILE A 27 1.49 1.06 -36.50
CA ILE A 27 0.85 2.05 -35.63
C ILE A 27 -0.54 1.54 -35.30
N HIS A 28 -0.79 1.34 -34.03
CA HIS A 28 -2.08 0.91 -33.53
C HIS A 28 -2.77 2.05 -32.80
N ALA A 29 -4.05 2.26 -33.07
CA ALA A 29 -4.90 3.18 -32.33
C ALA A 29 -5.87 2.36 -31.47
N ALA A 30 -5.86 2.61 -30.17
CA ALA A 30 -6.78 1.98 -29.23
C ALA A 30 -7.74 3.00 -28.64
N GLY A 31 -8.91 2.56 -28.20
CA GLY A 31 -9.94 3.43 -27.64
C GLY A 31 -9.67 3.85 -26.18
N ASN A 32 -8.82 3.11 -25.47
CA ASN A 32 -8.45 3.37 -24.08
C ASN A 32 -7.16 2.62 -23.69
N PRO A 33 -6.52 2.96 -22.55
CA PRO A 33 -5.27 2.35 -22.11
C PRO A 33 -5.32 0.84 -21.93
N ARG A 34 -6.46 0.30 -21.52
CA ARG A 34 -6.65 -1.15 -21.37
C ARG A 34 -6.58 -1.88 -22.71
N GLN A 35 -7.30 -1.38 -23.72
CA GLN A 35 -7.27 -1.96 -25.06
C GLN A 35 -5.88 -1.84 -25.70
N GLU A 36 -5.15 -0.77 -25.39
CA GLU A 36 -3.78 -0.59 -25.85
C GLU A 36 -2.85 -1.64 -25.22
N ALA A 37 -2.97 -1.91 -23.91
CA ALA A 37 -2.21 -2.94 -23.21
C ALA A 37 -2.53 -4.34 -23.76
N ASP A 38 -3.81 -4.66 -24.00
CA ASP A 38 -4.23 -5.91 -24.59
C ASP A 38 -3.66 -6.10 -26.01
N ALA A 39 -3.69 -5.05 -26.85
CA ALA A 39 -3.13 -5.08 -28.20
C ALA A 39 -1.61 -5.29 -28.18
N VAL A 40 -0.90 -4.68 -27.22
CA VAL A 40 0.55 -4.90 -27.03
C VAL A 40 0.82 -6.36 -26.64
N ALA A 41 0.07 -6.93 -25.69
CA ALA A 41 0.22 -8.31 -25.26
C ALA A 41 -0.04 -9.29 -26.42
N GLU A 42 -1.09 -9.07 -27.19
CA GLU A 42 -1.39 -9.85 -28.40
C GLU A 42 -0.27 -9.76 -29.44
N GLY A 43 0.25 -8.56 -29.68
CA GLY A 43 1.37 -8.32 -30.57
C GLY A 43 2.63 -9.10 -30.16
N ILE A 44 2.98 -9.07 -28.87
CA ILE A 44 4.10 -9.83 -28.31
C ILE A 44 3.90 -11.33 -28.52
N ARG A 45 2.71 -11.86 -28.21
CA ARG A 45 2.39 -13.29 -28.44
C ARG A 45 2.51 -13.68 -29.92
N ARG A 46 2.09 -12.77 -30.82
CA ARG A 46 2.23 -12.98 -32.27
C ARG A 46 3.70 -13.07 -32.69
N LEU A 47 4.54 -12.13 -32.24
CA LEU A 47 5.98 -12.11 -32.53
C LEU A 47 6.68 -13.38 -32.02
N VAL A 48 6.38 -13.82 -30.81
CA VAL A 48 6.99 -15.02 -30.23
C VAL A 48 6.54 -16.28 -30.97
N ARG A 49 5.24 -16.43 -31.31
CA ARG A 49 4.70 -17.62 -31.92
C ARG A 49 5.02 -17.75 -33.42
N LYS A 50 4.91 -16.65 -34.17
CA LYS A 50 5.08 -16.64 -35.62
C LYS A 50 6.50 -16.35 -36.03
N ASP A 51 7.10 -15.32 -35.43
CA ASP A 51 8.39 -14.79 -35.87
C ASP A 51 9.57 -15.32 -35.04
N LYS A 52 9.27 -16.22 -34.07
CA LYS A 52 10.24 -16.90 -33.20
C LYS A 52 11.13 -15.98 -32.36
N TYR A 53 10.65 -14.77 -32.04
CA TYR A 53 11.30 -13.91 -31.07
C TYR A 53 11.24 -14.55 -29.69
N ARG A 54 12.22 -14.26 -28.84
CA ARG A 54 12.17 -14.62 -27.43
C ARG A 54 11.64 -13.43 -26.63
N TYR A 55 10.91 -13.68 -25.57
CA TYR A 55 10.40 -12.61 -24.69
C TYR A 55 11.50 -11.63 -24.27
N ARG A 56 12.70 -12.12 -23.98
CA ARG A 56 13.86 -11.30 -23.60
C ARG A 56 14.39 -10.37 -24.71
N ASP A 57 13.99 -10.56 -25.94
CA ASP A 57 14.40 -9.76 -27.08
C ASP A 57 13.38 -8.64 -27.37
N ILE A 58 12.29 -8.58 -26.59
CA ILE A 58 11.19 -7.62 -26.76
C ILE A 58 11.20 -6.65 -25.60
N GLY A 59 11.22 -5.35 -25.91
CA GLY A 59 11.10 -4.26 -24.94
C GLY A 59 9.82 -3.48 -25.17
N VAL A 60 9.13 -3.12 -24.08
CA VAL A 60 7.97 -2.22 -24.09
C VAL A 60 8.35 -0.93 -23.36
N ILE A 61 8.18 0.20 -24.03
CA ILE A 61 8.48 1.52 -23.47
C ILE A 61 7.16 2.25 -23.23
N VAL A 62 6.97 2.74 -22.03
CA VAL A 62 5.74 3.39 -21.59
C VAL A 62 6.06 4.81 -21.11
N SER A 63 5.24 5.77 -21.53
CA SER A 63 5.44 7.17 -21.16
C SER A 63 5.08 7.46 -19.70
N ASP A 64 4.05 6.79 -19.17
CA ASP A 64 3.59 6.96 -17.78
C ASP A 64 3.11 5.63 -17.20
N MET A 65 3.94 5.06 -16.33
CA MET A 65 3.64 3.81 -15.64
C MET A 65 2.49 3.91 -14.63
N ASN A 66 2.18 5.10 -14.11
CA ASN A 66 1.04 5.26 -13.21
C ASN A 66 -0.30 5.08 -13.93
N VAL A 67 -0.32 5.37 -15.24
CA VAL A 67 -1.52 5.19 -16.08
C VAL A 67 -1.61 3.79 -16.65
N TYR A 68 -0.50 3.22 -17.10
CA TYR A 68 -0.48 1.98 -17.86
C TYR A 68 -0.07 0.74 -17.07
N GLY A 69 0.61 0.92 -15.92
CA GLY A 69 1.26 -0.18 -15.18
C GLY A 69 0.30 -1.33 -14.88
N ASP A 70 -0.82 -1.04 -14.24
CA ASP A 70 -1.80 -2.06 -13.83
C ASP A 70 -2.46 -2.74 -15.03
N TYR A 71 -2.74 -2.00 -16.12
CA TYR A 71 -3.31 -2.57 -17.34
C TYR A 71 -2.33 -3.51 -18.05
N LEU A 72 -1.05 -3.14 -18.09
CA LEU A 72 -0.01 -3.98 -18.69
C LEU A 72 0.26 -5.23 -17.83
N GLU A 73 0.31 -5.09 -16.50
CA GLU A 73 0.47 -6.22 -15.58
C GLU A 73 -0.65 -7.23 -15.80
N GLN A 74 -1.91 -6.78 -15.79
CA GLN A 74 -3.07 -7.61 -16.00
C GLN A 74 -3.09 -8.26 -17.42
N ALA A 75 -2.78 -7.49 -18.46
CA ALA A 75 -2.73 -7.99 -19.81
C ALA A 75 -1.65 -9.07 -19.95
N PHE A 76 -0.44 -8.83 -19.44
CA PHE A 76 0.67 -9.78 -19.52
C PHE A 76 0.40 -11.06 -18.73
N GLU A 77 -0.24 -10.96 -17.57
CA GLU A 77 -0.69 -12.11 -16.80
C GLU A 77 -1.73 -12.94 -17.58
N ASN A 78 -2.77 -12.30 -18.13
CA ASN A 78 -3.80 -12.96 -18.93
C ASN A 78 -3.26 -13.67 -20.17
N TYR A 79 -2.21 -13.11 -20.77
CA TYR A 79 -1.56 -13.68 -21.95
C TYR A 79 -0.36 -14.60 -21.59
N GLU A 80 -0.11 -14.84 -20.29
CA GLU A 80 1.01 -15.64 -19.80
C GLU A 80 2.38 -15.15 -20.32
N ILE A 81 2.59 -13.84 -20.38
CA ILE A 81 3.83 -13.21 -20.85
C ILE A 81 4.75 -12.97 -19.68
N PRO A 82 5.91 -13.64 -19.58
CA PRO A 82 6.88 -13.34 -18.54
C PRO A 82 7.47 -11.94 -18.76
N VAL A 83 7.30 -11.07 -17.79
CA VAL A 83 7.73 -9.67 -17.87
C VAL A 83 8.47 -9.23 -16.62
N PHE A 84 9.46 -8.38 -16.80
CA PHE A 84 10.02 -7.56 -15.74
C PHE A 84 9.55 -6.12 -15.96
N MET A 85 8.86 -5.56 -14.98
CA MET A 85 8.38 -4.18 -15.03
C MET A 85 9.18 -3.33 -14.04
N ASP A 86 9.91 -2.34 -14.57
CA ASP A 86 10.65 -1.37 -13.78
C ASP A 86 9.73 -0.18 -13.44
N HIS A 87 8.94 -0.32 -12.37
CA HIS A 87 8.15 0.79 -11.86
C HIS A 87 8.18 0.84 -10.32
N LYS A 88 8.06 2.05 -9.82
CA LYS A 88 7.97 2.28 -8.38
C LYS A 88 6.54 2.05 -7.92
N ARG A 89 6.31 1.00 -7.13
CA ARG A 89 5.02 0.84 -6.44
C ARG A 89 4.98 1.73 -5.21
N SER A 90 3.81 2.32 -4.97
CA SER A 90 3.60 3.07 -3.73
C SER A 90 3.45 2.09 -2.56
N ILE A 91 4.29 2.24 -1.54
CA ILE A 91 4.19 1.46 -0.30
C ILE A 91 3.17 2.06 0.70
N LEU A 92 2.48 3.14 0.32
CA LEU A 92 1.59 3.85 1.24
C LEU A 92 0.32 3.06 1.62
N LEU A 93 -0.04 2.06 0.82
CA LEU A 93 -1.16 1.16 1.10
C LEU A 93 -0.73 -0.09 1.89
N ASN A 94 0.57 -0.29 2.08
CA ASN A 94 1.07 -1.40 2.87
C ASN A 94 0.67 -1.22 4.35
N SER A 95 0.12 -2.25 4.98
CA SER A 95 -0.41 -2.20 6.35
C SER A 95 0.66 -1.88 7.39
N PHE A 96 1.90 -2.32 7.19
CA PHE A 96 3.02 -1.98 8.08
C PHE A 96 3.40 -0.50 7.99
N VAL A 97 3.44 0.07 6.77
CA VAL A 97 3.70 1.49 6.58
C VAL A 97 2.58 2.32 7.23
N GLU A 98 1.32 1.91 7.07
CA GLU A 98 0.20 2.58 7.69
C GLU A 98 0.21 2.44 9.22
N TYR A 99 0.65 1.30 9.75
CA TYR A 99 0.85 1.10 11.18
C TYR A 99 1.81 2.13 11.78
N ILE A 100 2.99 2.31 11.17
CA ILE A 100 3.98 3.30 11.63
C ILE A 100 3.47 4.73 11.46
N ARG A 101 2.85 5.04 10.32
CA ARG A 101 2.30 6.38 10.05
C ARG A 101 1.20 6.76 11.02
N SER A 102 0.25 5.88 11.26
CA SER A 102 -0.85 6.12 12.19
C SER A 102 -0.36 6.26 13.63
N LEU A 103 0.63 5.46 14.04
CA LEU A 103 1.29 5.55 15.33
C LEU A 103 1.95 6.92 15.56
N LEU A 104 2.70 7.42 14.58
CA LEU A 104 3.29 8.78 14.64
C LEU A 104 2.23 9.87 14.64
N ASN A 105 1.17 9.69 13.83
CA ASN A 105 0.02 10.60 13.80
C ASN A 105 -0.73 10.65 15.14
N MET A 106 -0.81 9.55 15.90
CA MET A 106 -1.40 9.55 17.24
C MET A 106 -0.67 10.53 18.17
N ALA A 107 0.66 10.57 18.10
CA ALA A 107 1.45 11.52 18.88
C ALA A 107 1.26 12.97 18.41
N GLU A 108 1.31 13.20 17.09
CA GLU A 108 1.18 14.52 16.47
C GLU A 108 -0.21 15.11 16.70
N LYS A 109 -1.25 14.35 16.42
CA LYS A 109 -2.67 14.78 16.50
C LYS A 109 -3.30 14.53 17.86
N ASN A 110 -2.48 14.26 18.88
CA ASN A 110 -2.89 14.05 20.26
C ASN A 110 -4.04 13.05 20.39
N PHE A 111 -3.90 11.84 19.84
CA PHE A 111 -4.93 10.79 19.88
C PHE A 111 -6.26 11.25 19.29
N SER A 112 -6.23 11.84 18.10
CA SER A 112 -7.44 12.08 17.35
C SER A 112 -8.13 10.75 17.02
N TYR A 113 -9.45 10.77 16.93
CA TYR A 113 -10.26 9.60 16.54
C TYR A 113 -9.66 8.88 15.32
N GLU A 114 -9.44 9.61 14.24
CA GLU A 114 -8.89 9.06 13.01
C GLU A 114 -7.53 8.39 13.18
N SER A 115 -6.62 8.99 13.97
CA SER A 115 -5.27 8.43 14.15
C SER A 115 -5.28 7.14 14.96
N VAL A 116 -6.13 7.06 16.00
CA VAL A 116 -6.25 5.88 16.84
C VAL A 116 -6.89 4.72 16.08
N PHE A 117 -8.03 4.93 15.42
CA PHE A 117 -8.72 3.84 14.73
C PHE A 117 -8.04 3.42 13.45
N ARG A 118 -7.32 4.32 12.79
CA ARG A 118 -6.43 3.96 11.69
C ARG A 118 -5.31 3.03 12.15
N PHE A 119 -4.70 3.29 13.32
CA PHE A 119 -3.71 2.41 13.94
C PHE A 119 -4.31 1.05 14.31
N LEU A 120 -5.43 1.03 15.00
CA LEU A 120 -6.08 -0.21 15.45
C LEU A 120 -6.52 -1.12 14.29
N ARG A 121 -6.95 -0.53 13.17
CA ARG A 121 -7.43 -1.25 11.97
C ARG A 121 -6.32 -1.78 11.05
N THR A 122 -5.05 -1.61 11.41
CA THR A 122 -3.94 -2.16 10.61
C THR A 122 -3.73 -3.67 10.77
N ASN A 123 -4.50 -4.34 11.64
CA ASN A 123 -4.33 -5.73 12.07
C ASN A 123 -2.98 -6.03 12.78
N LEU A 124 -2.08 -5.06 12.82
CA LEU A 124 -0.78 -5.17 13.51
C LEU A 124 -0.83 -4.67 14.95
N ALA A 125 -1.90 -3.97 15.34
CA ALA A 125 -2.04 -3.43 16.68
C ALA A 125 -2.35 -4.51 17.74
N GLY A 126 -2.77 -5.71 17.33
CA GLY A 126 -3.05 -6.84 18.22
C GLY A 126 -4.39 -6.74 18.93
N PHE A 127 -5.37 -6.17 18.27
CA PHE A 127 -6.78 -6.16 18.65
C PHE A 127 -7.60 -6.90 17.60
N ALA A 128 -8.63 -7.63 18.02
CA ALA A 128 -9.58 -8.24 17.11
C ALA A 128 -10.49 -7.15 16.48
N CYS A 129 -11.05 -7.44 15.31
CA CYS A 129 -11.92 -6.48 14.63
C CYS A 129 -13.12 -6.06 15.48
N GLU A 130 -13.72 -7.04 16.19
CA GLU A 130 -14.86 -6.83 17.08
C GLU A 130 -14.51 -5.91 18.26
N GLU A 131 -13.31 -6.07 18.83
CA GLU A 131 -12.80 -5.22 19.92
C GLU A 131 -12.61 -3.78 19.45
N VAL A 132 -12.10 -3.61 18.22
CA VAL A 132 -11.92 -2.29 17.60
C VAL A 132 -13.27 -1.63 17.36
N ASP A 133 -14.26 -2.39 16.87
CA ASP A 133 -15.61 -1.87 16.59
C ASP A 133 -16.35 -1.47 17.90
N GLU A 134 -16.22 -2.28 18.97
CA GLU A 134 -16.76 -1.91 20.29
C GLU A 134 -16.13 -0.62 20.81
N LEU A 135 -14.80 -0.50 20.75
CA LEU A 135 -14.05 0.70 21.14
C LEU A 135 -14.49 1.92 20.32
N GLU A 136 -14.63 1.75 19.01
CA GLU A 136 -14.98 2.84 18.10
C GLU A 136 -16.36 3.39 18.39
N ASN A 137 -17.35 2.52 18.54
CA ASN A 137 -18.71 2.89 18.88
C ASN A 137 -18.78 3.67 20.19
N TYR A 138 -18.06 3.21 21.20
CA TYR A 138 -18.02 3.86 22.51
C TYR A 138 -17.34 5.24 22.44
N VAL A 139 -16.17 5.31 21.81
CA VAL A 139 -15.39 6.55 21.67
C VAL A 139 -16.16 7.60 20.89
N LEU A 140 -16.84 7.21 19.81
CA LEU A 140 -17.72 8.10 19.04
C LEU A 140 -18.91 8.55 19.85
N GLY A 141 -19.63 7.63 20.51
CA GLY A 141 -20.84 7.92 21.27
C GLY A 141 -20.62 8.88 22.42
N LEU A 142 -19.44 8.87 23.05
CA LEU A 142 -19.11 9.75 24.16
C LEU A 142 -18.16 10.90 23.79
N GLY A 143 -17.71 10.98 22.54
CA GLY A 143 -16.84 12.04 22.04
C GLY A 143 -15.47 12.05 22.72
N ILE A 144 -14.89 10.88 23.04
CA ILE A 144 -13.59 10.75 23.72
C ILE A 144 -12.50 11.25 22.79
N ARG A 145 -11.69 12.18 23.26
CA ARG A 145 -10.61 12.80 22.48
C ARG A 145 -9.39 13.06 23.33
N GLY A 146 -8.24 13.04 22.68
CA GLY A 146 -6.96 13.38 23.28
C GLY A 146 -6.39 12.29 24.19
N TYR A 147 -5.07 12.27 24.32
CA TYR A 147 -4.36 11.25 25.10
C TYR A 147 -4.84 11.15 26.55
N LYS A 148 -5.11 12.29 27.21
CA LYS A 148 -5.66 12.29 28.57
C LYS A 148 -7.01 11.60 28.67
N GLY A 149 -7.86 11.72 27.64
CA GLY A 149 -9.15 11.02 27.59
C GLY A 149 -8.99 9.49 27.52
N TRP A 150 -7.93 9.01 26.90
CA TRP A 150 -7.58 7.59 26.86
C TRP A 150 -6.88 7.10 28.13
N GLN A 151 -6.08 7.94 28.79
CA GLN A 151 -5.41 7.59 30.05
C GLN A 151 -6.39 7.46 31.23
N ASN A 152 -7.45 8.26 31.26
CA ASN A 152 -8.43 8.25 32.32
C ASN A 152 -9.36 7.04 32.22
N ARG A 153 -9.72 6.45 33.37
CA ARG A 153 -10.76 5.39 33.42
C ARG A 153 -12.08 5.97 32.90
N TRP A 154 -12.74 5.22 32.02
CA TRP A 154 -14.07 5.54 31.52
C TRP A 154 -15.11 5.07 32.52
N ILE A 155 -16.02 5.98 32.90
CA ILE A 155 -17.06 5.76 33.92
C ILE A 155 -18.48 5.97 33.38
N ARG A 156 -18.61 6.65 32.21
CA ARG A 156 -19.89 6.91 31.59
C ARG A 156 -20.29 5.73 30.72
N ARG A 157 -21.57 5.33 30.83
CA ARG A 157 -22.13 4.28 29.98
C ARG A 157 -23.00 4.87 28.87
N LEU A 158 -23.00 4.23 27.72
CA LEU A 158 -23.99 4.48 26.67
C LEU A 158 -25.34 3.93 27.10
N LYS A 159 -26.42 4.41 26.48
CA LYS A 159 -27.77 3.95 26.79
C LYS A 159 -27.91 2.46 26.48
N GLY A 160 -28.27 1.66 27.48
CA GLY A 160 -28.43 0.20 27.37
C GLY A 160 -27.15 -0.60 27.56
N MET A 161 -26.04 0.04 27.89
CA MET A 161 -24.75 -0.63 28.13
C MET A 161 -24.67 -1.18 29.56
N GLU A 162 -24.30 -2.44 29.70
CA GLU A 162 -24.07 -3.09 30.99
C GLU A 162 -22.68 -2.74 31.57
N GLU A 163 -22.48 -3.01 32.86
CA GLU A 163 -21.23 -2.67 33.55
C GLU A 163 -20.05 -3.51 33.05
N GLU A 164 -20.31 -4.78 32.78
CA GLU A 164 -19.31 -5.71 32.23
C GLU A 164 -18.80 -5.25 30.85
N GLU A 165 -19.65 -4.66 30.04
CA GLU A 165 -19.24 -4.11 28.73
C GLU A 165 -18.31 -2.90 28.91
N LEU A 166 -18.63 -2.03 29.88
CA LEU A 166 -17.75 -0.89 30.20
C LEU A 166 -16.41 -1.35 30.75
N ASP A 167 -16.38 -2.38 31.57
CA ASP A 167 -15.12 -2.92 32.09
C ASP A 167 -14.28 -3.57 30.99
N ARG A 168 -14.90 -4.27 30.02
CA ARG A 168 -14.19 -4.77 28.82
C ARG A 168 -13.57 -3.62 28.02
N LEU A 169 -14.33 -2.56 27.76
CA LEU A 169 -13.83 -1.38 27.06
C LEU A 169 -12.69 -0.71 27.80
N ASN A 170 -12.75 -0.61 29.12
CA ASN A 170 -11.64 -0.13 29.93
C ASN A 170 -10.42 -1.05 29.84
N HIS A 171 -10.61 -2.35 29.75
CA HIS A 171 -9.51 -3.28 29.52
C HIS A 171 -8.80 -3.01 28.19
N TYR A 172 -9.53 -2.91 27.08
CA TYR A 172 -8.99 -2.58 25.76
C TYR A 172 -8.28 -1.21 25.77
N ARG A 173 -8.89 -0.21 26.43
CA ARG A 173 -8.29 1.09 26.63
C ARG A 173 -6.94 1.01 27.33
N VAL A 174 -6.86 0.28 28.42
CA VAL A 174 -5.61 0.09 29.20
C VAL A 174 -4.56 -0.59 28.33
N GLN A 175 -4.91 -1.68 27.64
CA GLN A 175 -4.02 -2.37 26.74
C GLN A 175 -3.42 -1.42 25.68
N LEU A 176 -4.24 -0.59 25.04
CA LEU A 176 -3.75 0.37 24.06
C LEU A 176 -2.81 1.40 24.70
N VAL A 177 -3.20 1.98 25.83
CA VAL A 177 -2.39 3.02 26.50
C VAL A 177 -1.05 2.46 26.93
N GLU A 178 -1.02 1.32 27.63
CA GLU A 178 0.22 0.67 28.10
C GLU A 178 1.14 0.27 26.93
N LYS A 179 0.54 -0.16 25.82
CA LYS A 179 1.27 -0.51 24.60
C LYS A 179 2.06 0.69 24.09
N VAL A 180 1.44 1.86 23.98
CA VAL A 180 2.02 3.03 23.34
C VAL A 180 2.65 4.05 24.28
N ASP A 181 2.48 3.93 25.62
CA ASP A 181 2.83 4.97 26.60
C ASP A 181 4.31 5.38 26.52
N ASN A 182 5.22 4.42 26.47
CA ASN A 182 6.66 4.66 26.39
C ASN A 182 7.04 5.45 25.13
N LEU A 183 6.48 5.05 24.00
CA LEU A 183 6.69 5.74 22.73
C LEU A 183 6.10 7.16 22.78
N MET A 184 4.88 7.31 23.31
CA MET A 184 4.23 8.62 23.45
C MET A 184 5.00 9.55 24.38
N PHE A 185 5.59 9.02 25.44
CA PHE A 185 6.46 9.78 26.33
C PHE A 185 7.64 10.41 25.56
N VAL A 186 8.34 9.62 24.74
CA VAL A 186 9.46 10.11 23.92
C VAL A 186 8.97 11.10 22.86
N LEU A 187 7.92 10.75 22.12
CA LEU A 187 7.40 11.57 21.02
C LEU A 187 6.83 12.91 21.47
N LYS A 188 6.37 13.03 22.71
CA LYS A 188 5.85 14.29 23.28
C LYS A 188 6.90 15.19 23.91
N GLN A 189 8.15 14.75 24.01
CA GLN A 189 9.23 15.61 24.53
C GLN A 189 9.44 16.83 23.62
N LYS A 190 9.69 18.00 24.23
CA LYS A 190 9.95 19.24 23.48
C LYS A 190 11.30 19.23 22.75
N ARG A 191 12.32 18.59 23.35
CA ARG A 191 13.64 18.44 22.77
C ARG A 191 13.89 16.95 22.50
N LYS A 192 13.81 16.58 21.24
CA LYS A 192 14.09 15.24 20.73
C LYS A 192 14.79 15.32 19.40
N THR A 193 15.69 14.39 19.15
CA THR A 193 16.37 14.26 17.87
C THR A 193 15.65 13.24 16.99
N VAL A 194 15.95 13.21 15.70
CA VAL A 194 15.49 12.13 14.79
C VAL A 194 15.93 10.77 15.31
N ARG A 195 17.13 10.69 15.89
CA ARG A 195 17.63 9.45 16.49
C ARG A 195 16.73 8.96 17.63
N ASP A 196 16.33 9.86 18.54
CA ASP A 196 15.45 9.49 19.68
C ASP A 196 14.11 8.96 19.18
N ILE A 197 13.53 9.59 18.14
CA ILE A 197 12.29 9.14 17.52
C ILE A 197 12.48 7.76 16.89
N THR A 198 13.53 7.57 16.09
CA THR A 198 13.80 6.29 15.41
C THR A 198 14.04 5.17 16.40
N MET A 199 14.82 5.41 17.46
CA MET A 199 15.06 4.43 18.52
C MET A 199 13.77 4.05 19.24
N ALA A 200 12.95 5.05 19.62
CA ALA A 200 11.67 4.77 20.29
C ALA A 200 10.70 3.96 19.43
N VAL A 201 10.62 4.24 18.13
CA VAL A 201 9.82 3.47 17.19
C VAL A 201 10.37 2.05 17.03
N TYR A 202 11.68 1.90 16.93
CA TYR A 202 12.33 0.58 16.83
C TYR A 202 12.07 -0.27 18.09
N GLU A 203 12.29 0.29 19.28
CA GLU A 203 12.04 -0.38 20.56
C GLU A 203 10.57 -0.79 20.71
N PHE A 204 9.65 0.07 20.25
CA PHE A 204 8.23 -0.23 20.19
C PHE A 204 7.94 -1.43 19.27
N MET A 205 8.50 -1.45 18.06
CA MET A 205 8.31 -2.57 17.12
C MET A 205 8.85 -3.89 17.67
N VAL A 206 10.02 -3.85 18.33
CA VAL A 206 10.62 -5.04 18.97
C VAL A 206 9.75 -5.52 20.12
N LYS A 207 9.29 -4.62 21.00
CA LYS A 207 8.40 -4.96 22.14
C LYS A 207 7.10 -5.61 21.66
N GLU A 208 6.55 -5.13 20.57
CA GLU A 208 5.28 -5.62 20.00
C GLU A 208 5.44 -6.84 19.08
N ASN A 209 6.67 -7.35 18.91
CA ASN A 209 6.98 -8.50 18.06
C ASN A 209 6.41 -8.33 16.63
N ILE A 210 6.53 -7.13 16.07
CA ILE A 210 5.93 -6.81 14.76
C ILE A 210 6.48 -7.72 13.65
N GLN A 211 7.76 -8.06 13.70
CA GLN A 211 8.37 -8.97 12.73
C GLN A 211 7.68 -10.34 12.71
N GLU A 212 7.42 -10.92 13.88
CA GLU A 212 6.74 -12.23 13.96
C GLU A 212 5.28 -12.15 13.46
N ARG A 213 4.61 -11.01 13.72
CA ARG A 213 3.25 -10.79 13.22
C ARG A 213 3.22 -10.69 11.70
N LEU A 214 4.15 -9.96 11.10
CA LEU A 214 4.28 -9.87 9.64
C LEU A 214 4.58 -11.24 9.01
N GLN A 215 5.50 -12.00 9.59
CA GLN A 215 5.80 -13.36 9.11
C GLN A 215 4.57 -14.28 9.17
N ARG A 216 3.80 -14.19 10.25
CA ARG A 216 2.55 -14.97 10.37
C ARG A 216 1.52 -14.58 9.31
N THR A 217 1.36 -13.28 9.05
CA THR A 217 0.46 -12.78 8.00
C THR A 217 0.91 -13.26 6.62
N GLU A 218 2.21 -13.21 6.33
CA GLU A 218 2.79 -13.75 5.09
C GLU A 218 2.46 -15.24 4.93
N GLU A 219 2.65 -16.05 5.98
CA GLU A 219 2.33 -17.48 5.95
C GLU A 219 0.83 -17.74 5.72
N GLU A 220 -0.04 -16.91 6.31
CA GLU A 220 -1.50 -17.01 6.12
C GLU A 220 -1.87 -16.73 4.66
N PHE A 221 -1.34 -15.68 4.04
CA PHE A 221 -1.54 -15.39 2.63
C PHE A 221 -0.98 -16.49 1.71
N GLN A 222 0.20 -17.02 2.03
CA GLN A 222 0.77 -18.15 1.28
C GLN A 222 -0.13 -19.40 1.33
N LYS A 223 -0.68 -19.73 2.51
CA LYS A 223 -1.60 -20.86 2.69
C LYS A 223 -2.95 -20.64 1.97
N ALA A 224 -3.41 -19.39 1.90
CA ALA A 224 -4.60 -19.02 1.15
C ALA A 224 -4.39 -18.99 -0.38
N GLY A 225 -3.15 -19.10 -0.85
CA GLY A 225 -2.80 -19.03 -2.27
C GLY A 225 -2.67 -17.60 -2.80
N GLU A 226 -2.72 -16.60 -1.93
CA GLU A 226 -2.64 -15.17 -2.28
C GLU A 226 -1.18 -14.71 -2.32
N LEU A 227 -0.40 -15.31 -3.24
CA LEU A 227 1.04 -15.09 -3.33
C LEU A 227 1.47 -13.66 -3.64
N ALA A 228 0.60 -12.86 -4.25
CA ALA A 228 0.86 -11.44 -4.51
C ALA A 228 0.86 -10.64 -3.20
N LEU A 229 -0.14 -10.88 -2.32
CA LEU A 229 -0.24 -10.22 -1.01
C LEU A 229 0.84 -10.69 -0.03
N ALA A 230 1.27 -11.95 -0.14
CA ALA A 230 2.36 -12.49 0.68
C ALA A 230 3.73 -11.82 0.39
N LYS A 231 3.89 -11.19 -0.78
CA LYS A 231 5.13 -10.50 -1.18
C LYS A 231 5.16 -9.01 -0.86
N GLU A 232 4.03 -8.43 -0.52
CA GLU A 232 3.89 -7.03 -0.10
C GLU A 232 4.18 -6.84 1.38
#